data_b8ecb1168577a96961c0051018146da5
#
_entry.id   b8ecb1168577a96961c0051018146da5
#
_cell.length_a   1.000
_cell.length_b   1.000
_cell.length_c   1.000
_cell.angle_alpha   90.00
_cell.angle_beta   90.00
_cell.angle_gamma   90.00
#
_symmetry.space_group_name_H-M   'P 1'
#
loop_
_entity.id
_entity.type
_entity.pdbx_description
1 polymer ?
#
loop_
_entity_poly.entity_id
_entity_poly.type
_entity_poly.pdbx_seq_one_letter_code
_entity_poly.pdbx_strand_id
1 'polypeptide(L)'
;MKLRRSLLLALAAALIVLIGVLYLKTRPAPILTVMTWPGAYGRAQASAQMRPFGVEKNVDVRTALWDGDLKEIRAMVEKQDFKADVIDFELPAAVRACQEKLLEKIDPAILPAGADGTPAARDFVPRAIGPCWVGSMVYSQVMVYSPKLKRTPASLTDFFDRRKFPGRRALSRAGAKFNLEMALLADGVAPGDVYNTLSTPEGLDRAFAKLTALRPIWAHDSKDALEWVKNGQAVMATALNGDVQALKADPPGVIWDRQLYELDVFAIPAGNPDKQRALDFIAYATGSTPLAAAADWVGFGPARRSAVALVKNNPETGLAMRPFLPTAPENFQNAFAIDDGWWLAHGDQLVSRWREFVSR
;
A
#
# COMPACT_ATOMS: atom_id res chain seq x y z
N MET A 1 -19.43 -58.12 37.78
CA MET A 1 -18.69 -56.96 38.36
C MET A 1 -17.78 -56.25 37.34
N LYS A 2 -17.00 -56.95 36.53
CA LYS A 2 -16.06 -56.36 35.55
C LYS A 2 -16.77 -55.51 34.46
N LEU A 3 -17.92 -55.96 33.93
CA LEU A 3 -18.64 -55.26 32.88
C LEU A 3 -19.23 -53.90 33.33
N ARG A 4 -19.70 -53.80 34.59
CA ARG A 4 -20.19 -52.50 35.14
C ARG A 4 -19.06 -51.52 35.36
N ARG A 5 -17.86 -51.98 35.72
CA ARG A 5 -16.67 -51.09 35.89
C ARG A 5 -16.17 -50.56 34.57
N SER A 6 -16.14 -51.38 33.51
CA SER A 6 -15.74 -50.89 32.17
C SER A 6 -16.75 -49.88 31.56
N LEU A 7 -18.06 -50.09 31.82
CA LEU A 7 -19.09 -49.16 31.39
C LEU A 7 -18.96 -47.77 32.11
N LEU A 8 -18.70 -47.80 33.42
CA LEU A 8 -18.52 -46.56 34.17
C LEU A 8 -17.25 -45.81 33.76
N LEU A 9 -16.17 -46.49 33.43
CA LEU A 9 -14.95 -45.89 32.92
C LEU A 9 -15.15 -45.25 31.53
N ALA A 10 -15.91 -45.92 30.63
CA ALA A 10 -16.24 -45.40 29.31
C ALA A 10 -17.12 -44.14 29.41
N LEU A 11 -18.13 -44.13 30.28
CA LEU A 11 -18.99 -42.98 30.54
C LEU A 11 -18.20 -41.79 31.14
N ALA A 12 -17.29 -42.04 32.07
CA ALA A 12 -16.42 -41.01 32.64
C ALA A 12 -15.50 -40.40 31.57
N ALA A 13 -14.91 -41.24 30.72
CA ALA A 13 -14.07 -40.77 29.60
C ALA A 13 -14.89 -39.92 28.59
N ALA A 14 -16.09 -40.37 28.24
CA ALA A 14 -16.97 -39.59 27.36
C ALA A 14 -17.39 -38.25 27.97
N LEU A 15 -17.68 -38.23 29.28
CA LEU A 15 -18.01 -36.99 30.00
C LEU A 15 -16.83 -36.01 30.03
N ILE A 16 -15.60 -36.51 30.27
CA ILE A 16 -14.38 -35.68 30.25
C ILE A 16 -14.16 -35.09 28.86
N VAL A 17 -14.34 -35.88 27.80
CA VAL A 17 -14.25 -35.39 26.41
C VAL A 17 -15.33 -34.34 26.13
N LEU A 18 -16.57 -34.59 26.57
CA LEU A 18 -17.69 -33.65 26.38
C LEU A 18 -17.43 -32.32 27.13
N ILE A 19 -16.99 -32.40 28.39
CA ILE A 19 -16.61 -31.22 29.18
C ILE A 19 -15.43 -30.49 28.53
N GLY A 20 -14.43 -31.20 28.02
CA GLY A 20 -13.29 -30.62 27.29
C GLY A 20 -13.74 -29.90 26.02
N VAL A 21 -14.62 -30.50 25.24
CA VAL A 21 -15.19 -29.88 24.04
C VAL A 21 -16.04 -28.65 24.38
N LEU A 22 -16.87 -28.75 25.46
CA LEU A 22 -17.67 -27.62 25.91
C LEU A 22 -16.80 -26.47 26.41
N TYR A 23 -15.76 -26.77 27.18
CA TYR A 23 -14.79 -25.80 27.68
C TYR A 23 -14.04 -25.09 26.54
N LEU A 24 -13.62 -25.83 25.51
CA LEU A 24 -12.97 -25.27 24.32
C LEU A 24 -13.92 -24.35 23.54
N LYS A 25 -15.22 -24.70 23.43
CA LYS A 25 -16.24 -23.89 22.75
C LYS A 25 -16.66 -22.65 23.53
N THR A 26 -16.48 -22.62 24.85
CA THR A 26 -16.85 -21.46 25.70
C THR A 26 -15.70 -20.52 25.99
N ARG A 27 -14.48 -20.87 25.57
CA ARG A 27 -13.36 -19.92 25.67
C ARG A 27 -13.60 -18.73 24.76
N PRO A 28 -13.42 -17.48 25.24
CA PRO A 28 -13.45 -16.33 24.38
C PRO A 28 -12.38 -16.47 23.28
N ALA A 29 -12.73 -16.09 22.07
CA ALA A 29 -11.78 -16.09 20.97
C ALA A 29 -10.57 -15.22 21.32
N PRO A 30 -9.34 -15.68 21.04
CA PRO A 30 -8.17 -14.83 21.22
C PRO A 30 -8.28 -13.58 20.37
N ILE A 31 -7.75 -12.47 20.88
CA ILE A 31 -7.81 -11.17 20.19
C ILE A 31 -6.56 -11.02 19.32
N LEU A 32 -6.74 -10.42 18.14
CA LEU A 32 -5.67 -9.88 17.29
C LEU A 32 -6.03 -8.44 16.94
N THR A 33 -5.18 -7.49 17.23
CA THR A 33 -5.42 -6.09 16.84
C THR A 33 -4.55 -5.72 15.65
N VAL A 34 -5.20 -5.28 14.57
CA VAL A 34 -4.53 -4.78 13.36
C VAL A 34 -4.68 -3.27 13.33
N MET A 35 -3.56 -2.56 13.37
CA MET A 35 -3.50 -1.12 13.24
C MET A 35 -3.36 -0.74 11.78
N THR A 36 -4.27 0.10 11.28
CA THR A 36 -4.37 0.46 9.86
C THR A 36 -4.85 1.90 9.67
N TRP A 37 -4.87 2.32 8.44
CA TRP A 37 -5.24 3.67 8.02
C TRP A 37 -6.75 3.92 8.09
N PRO A 38 -7.17 5.14 8.38
CA PRO A 38 -8.60 5.51 8.31
C PRO A 38 -9.13 5.49 6.87
N GLY A 39 -10.44 5.48 6.71
CA GLY A 39 -11.10 5.65 5.43
C GLY A 39 -11.37 4.37 4.65
N ALA A 40 -11.40 4.47 3.32
CA ALA A 40 -11.82 3.37 2.44
C ALA A 40 -10.84 2.18 2.49
N TYR A 41 -9.55 2.46 2.56
CA TYR A 41 -8.51 1.43 2.59
C TYR A 41 -8.59 0.55 3.85
N GLY A 42 -8.66 1.14 5.05
CA GLY A 42 -8.82 0.36 6.28
C GLY A 42 -10.12 -0.46 6.30
N ARG A 43 -11.22 0.09 5.75
CA ARG A 43 -12.48 -0.67 5.58
C ARG A 43 -12.33 -1.84 4.61
N ALA A 44 -11.58 -1.65 3.51
CA ALA A 44 -11.29 -2.72 2.56
C ALA A 44 -10.52 -3.86 3.23
N GLN A 45 -9.47 -3.55 3.99
CA GLN A 45 -8.70 -4.54 4.76
C GLN A 45 -9.57 -5.25 5.82
N ALA A 46 -10.38 -4.49 6.56
CA ALA A 46 -11.29 -5.07 7.55
C ALA A 46 -12.27 -6.07 6.92
N SER A 47 -12.81 -5.75 5.74
CA SER A 47 -13.79 -6.58 5.03
C SER A 47 -13.17 -7.79 4.33
N ALA A 48 -12.00 -7.61 3.72
CA ALA A 48 -11.39 -8.60 2.83
C ALA A 48 -10.33 -9.48 3.50
N GLN A 49 -9.69 -8.98 4.55
CA GLN A 49 -8.56 -9.66 5.21
C GLN A 49 -8.88 -9.99 6.67
N MET A 50 -9.29 -9.01 7.49
CA MET A 50 -9.43 -9.18 8.93
C MET A 50 -10.62 -10.06 9.31
N ARG A 51 -11.82 -9.72 8.82
CA ARG A 51 -13.03 -10.48 9.13
C ARG A 51 -12.98 -11.92 8.64
N PRO A 52 -12.57 -12.22 7.38
CA PRO A 52 -12.45 -13.59 6.92
C PRO A 52 -11.41 -14.41 7.72
N PHE A 53 -10.26 -13.82 8.05
CA PHE A 53 -9.28 -14.46 8.93
C PHE A 53 -9.86 -14.79 10.30
N GLY A 54 -10.57 -13.83 10.91
CA GLY A 54 -11.21 -14.02 12.22
C GLY A 54 -12.19 -15.18 12.23
N VAL A 55 -13.01 -15.31 11.19
CA VAL A 55 -13.95 -16.43 11.01
C VAL A 55 -13.20 -17.76 10.81
N GLU A 56 -12.21 -17.79 9.92
CA GLU A 56 -11.46 -19.02 9.61
C GLU A 56 -10.67 -19.55 10.80
N LYS A 57 -10.02 -18.65 11.55
CA LYS A 57 -9.11 -19.01 12.66
C LYS A 57 -9.76 -18.94 14.04
N ASN A 58 -11.04 -18.58 14.13
CA ASN A 58 -11.74 -18.31 15.40
C ASN A 58 -10.98 -17.31 16.28
N VAL A 59 -10.67 -16.14 15.69
CA VAL A 59 -9.96 -15.01 16.33
C VAL A 59 -10.85 -13.77 16.29
N ASP A 60 -10.95 -13.03 17.40
CA ASP A 60 -11.58 -11.70 17.43
C ASP A 60 -10.58 -10.68 16.86
N VAL A 61 -10.71 -10.35 15.57
CA VAL A 61 -9.83 -9.38 14.93
C VAL A 61 -10.38 -7.98 15.10
N ARG A 62 -9.64 -7.14 15.80
CA ARG A 62 -9.96 -5.74 16.07
C ARG A 62 -9.15 -4.81 15.20
N THR A 63 -9.72 -3.66 14.89
CA THR A 63 -9.05 -2.60 14.13
C THR A 63 -8.67 -1.46 15.07
N ALA A 64 -7.40 -1.06 15.04
CA ALA A 64 -6.94 0.21 15.57
C ALA A 64 -6.61 1.16 14.40
N LEU A 65 -6.76 2.46 14.61
CA LEU A 65 -6.40 3.47 13.60
C LEU A 65 -5.13 4.18 14.05
N TRP A 66 -4.28 4.54 13.11
CA TRP A 66 -3.10 5.34 13.36
C TRP A 66 -2.89 6.40 12.26
N ASP A 67 -2.00 7.35 12.53
CA ASP A 67 -1.72 8.50 11.66
C ASP A 67 -0.36 8.44 10.96
N GLY A 68 0.39 7.35 11.14
CA GLY A 68 1.73 7.16 10.58
C GLY A 68 2.87 7.63 11.50
N ASP A 69 2.60 8.14 12.72
CA ASP A 69 3.68 8.59 13.62
C ASP A 69 4.35 7.41 14.35
N LEU A 70 5.63 7.19 14.07
CA LEU A 70 6.44 6.15 14.71
C LEU A 70 6.62 6.35 16.22
N LYS A 71 6.26 7.52 16.80
CA LYS A 71 6.32 7.72 18.26
C LYS A 71 5.42 6.75 19.00
N GLU A 72 4.24 6.45 18.46
CA GLU A 72 3.33 5.48 19.05
C GLU A 72 3.96 4.08 19.07
N ILE A 73 4.59 3.68 17.97
CA ILE A 73 5.26 2.39 17.86
C ILE A 73 6.46 2.28 18.83
N ARG A 74 7.27 3.34 18.91
CA ARG A 74 8.36 3.41 19.89
C ARG A 74 7.85 3.24 21.32
N ALA A 75 6.78 3.96 21.66
CA ALA A 75 6.19 3.88 23.00
C ALA A 75 5.64 2.47 23.31
N MET A 76 5.02 1.79 22.35
CA MET A 76 4.55 0.40 22.51
C MET A 76 5.72 -0.56 22.81
N VAL A 77 6.79 -0.46 22.03
CA VAL A 77 7.96 -1.34 22.16
C VAL A 77 8.75 -1.04 23.44
N GLU A 78 8.99 0.22 23.77
CA GLU A 78 9.71 0.62 25.00
C GLU A 78 8.98 0.19 26.27
N LYS A 79 7.65 0.35 26.31
CA LYS A 79 6.83 0.04 27.48
C LYS A 79 6.35 -1.41 27.52
N GLN A 80 6.56 -2.18 26.45
CA GLN A 80 5.97 -3.51 26.26
C GLN A 80 4.44 -3.50 26.47
N ASP A 81 3.77 -2.40 26.05
CA ASP A 81 2.33 -2.20 26.13
C ASP A 81 1.76 -2.12 24.70
N PHE A 82 1.43 -3.28 24.14
CA PHE A 82 1.05 -3.43 22.75
C PHE A 82 -0.43 -3.09 22.52
N LYS A 83 -0.69 -2.05 21.76
CA LYS A 83 -2.02 -1.63 21.29
C LYS A 83 -2.39 -2.29 19.96
N ALA A 84 -1.43 -2.86 19.29
CA ALA A 84 -1.59 -3.59 18.04
C ALA A 84 -0.60 -4.74 17.94
N ASP A 85 -1.03 -5.81 17.27
CA ASP A 85 -0.23 -7.00 16.99
C ASP A 85 0.37 -6.93 15.59
N VAL A 86 -0.38 -6.35 14.66
CA VAL A 86 0.06 -6.10 13.28
C VAL A 86 -0.21 -4.64 12.96
N ILE A 87 0.73 -4.02 12.25
CA ILE A 87 0.61 -2.63 11.82
C ILE A 87 0.79 -2.58 10.30
N ASP A 88 -0.08 -1.84 9.65
CA ASP A 88 -0.01 -1.53 8.22
C ASP A 88 0.73 -0.21 8.03
N PHE A 89 1.93 -0.29 7.51
CA PHE A 89 2.84 0.84 7.28
C PHE A 89 2.91 1.21 5.80
N GLU A 90 3.10 2.49 5.52
CA GLU A 90 3.82 2.84 4.30
C GLU A 90 5.26 2.33 4.40
N LEU A 91 5.80 1.80 3.30
CA LEU A 91 7.12 1.15 3.29
C LEU A 91 8.25 2.02 3.87
N PRO A 92 8.36 3.35 3.63
CA PRO A 92 9.40 4.18 4.24
C PRO A 92 9.41 4.11 5.77
N ALA A 93 8.22 4.16 6.37
CA ALA A 93 8.07 4.08 7.83
C ALA A 93 8.46 2.69 8.36
N ALA A 94 8.09 1.62 7.66
CA ALA A 94 8.50 0.26 8.00
C ALA A 94 10.02 0.06 7.90
N VAL A 95 10.66 0.60 6.86
CA VAL A 95 12.12 0.56 6.70
C VAL A 95 12.79 1.24 7.89
N ARG A 96 12.35 2.45 8.24
CA ARG A 96 12.89 3.19 9.40
C ARG A 96 12.66 2.45 10.71
N ALA A 97 11.45 1.98 10.96
CA ALA A 97 11.12 1.23 12.16
C ALA A 97 11.94 -0.06 12.29
N CYS A 98 12.20 -0.76 11.18
CA CYS A 98 13.05 -1.95 11.15
C CYS A 98 14.51 -1.62 11.46
N GLN A 99 15.07 -0.51 10.93
CA GLN A 99 16.41 -0.03 11.23
C GLN A 99 16.56 0.36 12.72
N GLU A 100 15.52 0.95 13.29
CA GLU A 100 15.43 1.29 14.71
C GLU A 100 15.14 0.07 15.63
N LYS A 101 15.03 -1.14 15.05
CA LYS A 101 14.71 -2.39 15.77
C LYS A 101 13.36 -2.37 16.50
N LEU A 102 12.41 -1.60 15.98
CA LEU A 102 11.05 -1.53 16.52
C LEU A 102 10.13 -2.62 15.97
N LEU A 103 10.58 -3.40 15.00
CA LEU A 103 9.81 -4.44 14.35
C LEU A 103 10.47 -5.81 14.49
N GLU A 104 9.63 -6.84 14.58
CA GLU A 104 10.06 -8.22 14.50
C GLU A 104 10.61 -8.56 13.11
N LYS A 105 11.60 -9.46 13.07
CA LYS A 105 12.00 -10.07 11.81
C LYS A 105 10.98 -11.12 11.38
N ILE A 106 10.67 -11.12 10.09
CA ILE A 106 9.74 -12.05 9.47
C ILE A 106 10.51 -12.96 8.53
N ASP A 107 10.43 -14.27 8.77
CA ASP A 107 10.95 -15.26 7.84
C ASP A 107 10.01 -15.39 6.64
N PRO A 108 10.46 -15.12 5.40
CA PRO A 108 9.62 -15.24 4.22
C PRO A 108 9.13 -16.68 3.94
N ALA A 109 9.69 -17.69 4.59
CA ALA A 109 9.25 -19.08 4.48
C ALA A 109 7.80 -19.31 4.99
N ILE A 110 7.25 -18.39 5.79
CA ILE A 110 5.83 -18.44 6.21
C ILE A 110 4.85 -18.15 5.07
N LEU A 111 5.32 -17.52 4.00
CA LEU A 111 4.44 -17.03 2.94
C LEU A 111 4.05 -18.17 1.98
N PRO A 112 2.74 -18.39 1.77
CA PRO A 112 2.29 -19.41 0.83
C PRO A 112 2.66 -19.04 -0.61
N ALA A 113 2.70 -20.03 -1.49
CA ALA A 113 2.78 -19.80 -2.93
C ALA A 113 1.57 -18.98 -3.42
N GLY A 114 1.72 -18.33 -4.56
CA GLY A 114 0.64 -17.64 -5.25
C GLY A 114 -0.49 -18.58 -5.67
N ALA A 115 -1.64 -18.02 -6.01
CA ALA A 115 -2.81 -18.81 -6.45
C ALA A 115 -2.53 -19.64 -7.72
N ASP A 116 -1.54 -19.26 -8.50
CA ASP A 116 -1.05 -19.96 -9.70
C ASP A 116 0.11 -20.93 -9.41
N GLY A 117 0.47 -21.13 -8.14
CA GLY A 117 1.59 -21.95 -7.69
C GLY A 117 2.94 -21.25 -7.74
N THR A 118 3.02 -19.98 -8.13
CA THR A 118 4.28 -19.24 -8.17
C THR A 118 4.85 -19.08 -6.74
N PRO A 119 6.11 -19.44 -6.47
CA PRO A 119 6.73 -19.21 -5.17
C PRO A 119 6.67 -17.74 -4.75
N ALA A 120 6.41 -17.48 -3.46
CA ALA A 120 6.23 -16.13 -2.92
C ALA A 120 7.32 -15.15 -3.37
N ALA A 121 8.60 -15.56 -3.29
CA ALA A 121 9.74 -14.72 -3.68
C ALA A 121 9.70 -14.20 -5.14
N ARG A 122 8.95 -14.86 -6.04
CA ARG A 122 8.77 -14.45 -7.45
C ARG A 122 7.40 -13.83 -7.72
N ASP A 123 6.43 -14.09 -6.85
CA ASP A 123 5.06 -13.61 -7.00
C ASP A 123 4.88 -12.16 -6.50
N PHE A 124 5.56 -11.81 -5.42
CA PHE A 124 5.52 -10.44 -4.92
C PHE A 124 6.22 -9.45 -5.87
N VAL A 125 5.71 -8.22 -5.92
CA VAL A 125 6.38 -7.10 -6.61
C VAL A 125 7.71 -6.77 -5.90
N PRO A 126 8.65 -6.11 -6.57
CA PRO A 126 9.93 -5.74 -5.96
C PRO A 126 9.76 -5.00 -4.64
N ARG A 127 10.59 -5.32 -3.64
CA ARG A 127 10.62 -4.72 -2.29
C ARG A 127 9.44 -5.06 -1.37
N ALA A 128 8.44 -5.80 -1.85
CA ALA A 128 7.30 -6.20 -1.03
C ALA A 128 7.67 -7.20 0.07
N ILE A 129 8.76 -7.96 -0.06
CA ILE A 129 9.28 -8.80 1.01
C ILE A 129 10.56 -8.17 1.54
N GLY A 130 10.58 -7.85 2.82
CA GLY A 130 11.73 -7.31 3.53
C GLY A 130 12.04 -8.04 4.83
N PRO A 131 13.08 -7.64 5.55
CA PRO A 131 13.50 -8.35 6.76
C PRO A 131 12.49 -8.26 7.91
N CYS A 132 11.62 -7.22 7.93
CA CYS A 132 10.65 -6.97 8.99
C CYS A 132 9.23 -6.74 8.46
N TRP A 133 8.98 -6.91 7.17
CA TRP A 133 7.67 -6.62 6.58
C TRP A 133 7.30 -7.52 5.42
N VAL A 134 6.00 -7.57 5.13
CA VAL A 134 5.43 -8.21 3.95
C VAL A 134 4.44 -7.26 3.28
N GLY A 135 4.57 -7.06 1.98
CA GLY A 135 3.74 -6.18 1.18
C GLY A 135 2.27 -6.58 1.19
N SER A 136 1.42 -5.61 1.41
CA SER A 136 -0.03 -5.71 1.31
C SER A 136 -0.50 -5.16 -0.04
N MET A 137 -0.50 -3.85 -0.17
CA MET A 137 -1.02 -3.18 -1.36
C MET A 137 0.01 -2.23 -1.97
N VAL A 138 -0.23 -1.85 -3.21
CA VAL A 138 0.56 -0.88 -3.97
C VAL A 138 -0.33 0.29 -4.32
N TYR A 139 0.11 1.49 -4.02
CA TYR A 139 -0.49 2.72 -4.53
C TYR A 139 0.50 3.47 -5.43
N SER A 140 -0.01 4.34 -6.29
CA SER A 140 0.83 5.05 -7.25
C SER A 140 0.41 6.50 -7.42
N GLN A 141 1.41 7.34 -7.55
CA GLN A 141 1.26 8.64 -8.16
C GLN A 141 1.17 8.44 -9.68
N VAL A 142 0.03 8.74 -10.25
CA VAL A 142 -0.24 8.63 -11.69
C VAL A 142 -0.44 10.01 -12.31
N MET A 143 -0.30 10.08 -13.61
CA MET A 143 -0.69 11.26 -14.37
C MET A 143 -2.10 11.06 -14.89
N VAL A 144 -2.91 12.10 -14.78
CA VAL A 144 -4.29 12.11 -15.30
C VAL A 144 -4.47 13.22 -16.32
N TYR A 145 -5.44 13.05 -17.21
CA TYR A 145 -5.74 14.03 -18.24
C TYR A 145 -7.24 14.22 -18.46
N SER A 146 -7.60 15.43 -18.86
CA SER A 146 -8.98 15.76 -19.20
C SER A 146 -9.44 14.97 -20.45
N PRO A 147 -10.59 14.29 -20.40
CA PRO A 147 -11.15 13.59 -21.55
C PRO A 147 -11.55 14.56 -22.69
N LYS A 148 -11.58 15.88 -22.42
CA LYS A 148 -11.86 16.93 -23.41
C LYS A 148 -10.65 17.26 -24.31
N LEU A 149 -9.47 16.66 -24.06
CA LEU A 149 -8.30 16.84 -24.91
C LEU A 149 -8.54 16.27 -26.30
N LYS A 150 -8.15 17.01 -27.33
CA LYS A 150 -8.29 16.59 -28.76
C LYS A 150 -7.42 15.38 -29.12
N ARG A 151 -6.37 15.12 -28.35
CA ARG A 151 -5.44 13.99 -28.49
C ARG A 151 -5.26 13.32 -27.14
N THR A 152 -5.18 12.01 -27.13
CA THR A 152 -4.91 11.22 -25.92
C THR A 152 -3.41 11.23 -25.62
N PRO A 153 -2.96 11.75 -24.47
CA PRO A 153 -1.58 11.59 -24.03
C PRO A 153 -1.37 10.15 -23.53
N ALA A 154 -0.19 9.58 -23.80
CA ALA A 154 0.10 8.20 -23.49
C ALA A 154 1.37 8.00 -22.65
N SER A 155 2.16 9.06 -22.44
CA SER A 155 3.47 8.94 -21.79
C SER A 155 3.77 10.08 -20.83
N LEU A 156 4.75 9.83 -19.94
CA LEU A 156 5.35 10.86 -19.10
C LEU A 156 5.90 12.02 -19.94
N THR A 157 6.48 11.74 -21.10
CA THR A 157 6.97 12.78 -22.01
C THR A 157 5.82 13.65 -22.53
N ASP A 158 4.68 13.05 -22.86
CA ASP A 158 3.47 13.79 -23.26
C ASP A 158 2.96 14.71 -22.15
N PHE A 159 3.05 14.27 -20.89
CA PHE A 159 2.67 15.09 -19.74
C PHE A 159 3.52 16.38 -19.65
N PHE A 160 4.81 16.30 -19.97
CA PHE A 160 5.72 17.46 -19.94
C PHE A 160 5.72 18.26 -21.25
N ASP A 161 5.20 17.74 -22.35
CA ASP A 161 5.16 18.43 -23.64
C ASP A 161 3.98 19.39 -23.74
N ARG A 162 4.21 20.66 -23.39
CA ARG A 162 3.22 21.72 -23.50
C ARG A 162 2.98 22.23 -24.93
N ARG A 163 3.84 21.86 -25.88
CA ARG A 163 3.63 22.22 -27.32
C ARG A 163 2.64 21.25 -27.93
N LYS A 164 2.81 19.95 -27.70
CA LYS A 164 1.90 18.90 -28.17
C LYS A 164 0.55 18.94 -27.45
N PHE A 165 0.57 19.22 -26.15
CA PHE A 165 -0.60 19.29 -25.28
C PHE A 165 -0.64 20.63 -24.54
N PRO A 166 -1.13 21.71 -25.18
CA PRO A 166 -1.18 23.03 -24.56
C PRO A 166 -2.15 23.05 -23.36
N GLY A 167 -1.83 23.85 -22.35
CA GLY A 167 -2.60 24.02 -21.13
C GLY A 167 -1.78 23.83 -19.86
N ARG A 168 -2.40 24.03 -18.70
CA ARG A 168 -1.74 23.94 -17.39
C ARG A 168 -1.62 22.49 -16.94
N ARG A 169 -0.55 22.24 -16.15
CA ARG A 169 -0.33 20.99 -15.39
C ARG A 169 -0.51 21.28 -13.91
N ALA A 170 -1.29 20.46 -13.22
CA ALA A 170 -1.39 20.52 -11.77
C ALA A 170 -0.49 19.44 -11.16
N LEU A 171 0.38 19.84 -10.25
CA LEU A 171 1.26 18.95 -9.48
C LEU A 171 1.00 19.14 -7.98
N SER A 172 1.25 18.11 -7.19
CA SER A 172 1.14 18.22 -5.72
C SER A 172 2.23 19.12 -5.14
N ARG A 173 1.83 20.04 -4.27
CA ARG A 173 2.77 20.87 -3.49
C ARG A 173 3.26 20.21 -2.21
N ALA A 174 2.70 19.07 -1.83
CA ALA A 174 2.93 18.43 -0.53
C ALA A 174 4.39 18.08 -0.26
N GLY A 175 5.15 17.73 -1.30
CA GLY A 175 6.57 17.39 -1.16
C GLY A 175 7.30 17.29 -2.49
N ALA A 176 8.63 17.21 -2.39
CA ALA A 176 9.52 17.03 -3.53
C ALA A 176 9.44 15.59 -4.11
N LYS A 177 9.14 14.60 -3.25
CA LYS A 177 8.96 13.19 -3.61
C LYS A 177 7.90 13.06 -4.71
N PHE A 178 8.08 12.15 -5.62
CA PHE A 178 7.37 11.96 -6.89
C PHE A 178 7.66 13.06 -7.93
N ASN A 179 7.69 14.34 -7.55
CA ASN A 179 7.87 15.44 -8.48
C ASN A 179 9.28 15.48 -9.08
N LEU A 180 10.34 15.27 -8.25
CA LEU A 180 11.72 15.28 -8.71
C LEU A 180 12.06 14.07 -9.57
N GLU A 181 11.62 12.88 -9.18
CA GLU A 181 11.76 11.66 -9.97
C GLU A 181 11.10 11.81 -11.34
N MET A 182 9.85 12.28 -11.33
CA MET A 182 9.07 12.48 -12.55
C MET A 182 9.76 13.48 -13.50
N ALA A 183 10.33 14.55 -12.93
CA ALA A 183 11.05 15.56 -13.70
C ALA A 183 12.30 14.97 -14.38
N LEU A 184 13.11 14.19 -13.65
CA LEU A 184 14.32 13.57 -14.20
C LEU A 184 13.99 12.48 -15.24
N LEU A 185 13.00 11.64 -14.96
CA LEU A 185 12.51 10.64 -15.93
C LEU A 185 12.02 11.31 -17.22
N ALA A 186 11.27 12.41 -17.11
CA ALA A 186 10.81 13.19 -18.27
C ALA A 186 11.94 13.94 -18.99
N ASP A 187 13.05 14.16 -18.31
CA ASP A 187 14.25 14.77 -18.88
C ASP A 187 15.24 13.74 -19.46
N GLY A 188 14.82 12.46 -19.51
CA GLY A 188 15.57 11.39 -20.17
C GLY A 188 16.61 10.70 -19.28
N VAL A 189 16.60 10.94 -17.96
CA VAL A 189 17.42 10.16 -17.03
C VAL A 189 16.91 8.73 -16.98
N ALA A 190 17.82 7.76 -17.13
CA ALA A 190 17.46 6.36 -17.04
C ALA A 190 16.92 6.02 -15.64
N PRO A 191 15.92 5.13 -15.50
CA PRO A 191 15.34 4.81 -14.18
C PRO A 191 16.36 4.40 -13.13
N GLY A 192 17.38 3.62 -13.50
CA GLY A 192 18.46 3.20 -12.59
C GLY A 192 19.36 4.32 -12.10
N ASP A 193 19.36 5.48 -12.78
CA ASP A 193 20.26 6.60 -12.49
C ASP A 193 19.55 7.76 -11.77
N VAL A 194 18.24 7.69 -11.58
CA VAL A 194 17.44 8.78 -10.99
C VAL A 194 17.98 9.19 -9.63
N TYR A 195 18.17 8.25 -8.72
CA TYR A 195 18.63 8.55 -7.37
C TYR A 195 20.13 8.88 -7.29
N ASN A 196 20.95 8.31 -8.16
CA ASN A 196 22.35 8.76 -8.32
C ASN A 196 22.40 10.22 -8.78
N THR A 197 21.53 10.61 -9.71
CA THR A 197 21.41 11.99 -10.19
C THR A 197 20.89 12.91 -9.08
N LEU A 198 19.81 12.53 -8.36
CA LEU A 198 19.27 13.31 -7.23
C LEU A 198 20.27 13.47 -6.06
N SER A 199 21.28 12.61 -5.97
CA SER A 199 22.30 12.69 -4.94
C SER A 199 23.37 13.77 -5.22
N THR A 200 23.29 14.47 -6.35
CA THR A 200 24.20 15.55 -6.71
C THR A 200 23.50 16.90 -6.76
N PRO A 201 24.18 18.02 -6.40
CA PRO A 201 23.61 19.36 -6.53
C PRO A 201 23.14 19.66 -7.95
N GLU A 202 23.93 19.30 -8.97
CA GLU A 202 23.65 19.54 -10.38
C GLU A 202 22.40 18.74 -10.84
N GLY A 203 22.26 17.51 -10.35
CA GLY A 203 21.08 16.67 -10.64
C GLY A 203 19.82 17.20 -9.99
N LEU A 204 19.92 17.70 -8.75
CA LEU A 204 18.80 18.38 -8.11
C LEU A 204 18.43 19.65 -8.89
N ASP A 205 19.39 20.48 -9.27
CA ASP A 205 19.15 21.69 -10.08
C ASP A 205 18.48 21.34 -11.40
N ARG A 206 18.91 20.27 -12.07
CA ARG A 206 18.29 19.74 -13.29
C ARG A 206 16.83 19.38 -13.09
N ALA A 207 16.49 18.67 -12.01
CA ALA A 207 15.10 18.31 -11.70
C ALA A 207 14.23 19.54 -11.46
N PHE A 208 14.70 20.50 -10.64
CA PHE A 208 13.99 21.75 -10.39
C PHE A 208 13.85 22.61 -11.67
N ALA A 209 14.87 22.67 -12.52
CA ALA A 209 14.81 23.38 -13.80
C ALA A 209 13.73 22.77 -14.72
N LYS A 210 13.62 21.45 -14.77
CA LYS A 210 12.56 20.76 -15.54
C LYS A 210 11.17 21.12 -15.05
N LEU A 211 10.96 21.16 -13.73
CA LEU A 211 9.67 21.59 -13.14
C LEU A 211 9.42 23.08 -13.41
N THR A 212 10.42 23.92 -13.32
CA THR A 212 10.31 25.34 -13.68
C THR A 212 9.87 25.54 -15.13
N ALA A 213 10.45 24.79 -16.06
CA ALA A 213 10.08 24.84 -17.47
C ALA A 213 8.65 24.37 -17.72
N LEU A 214 8.14 23.44 -16.92
CA LEU A 214 6.75 22.97 -16.98
C LEU A 214 5.75 24.05 -16.54
N ARG A 215 6.13 24.96 -15.64
CA ARG A 215 5.28 26.00 -15.03
C ARG A 215 3.98 25.41 -14.49
N PRO A 216 4.03 24.49 -13.54
CA PRO A 216 2.84 23.86 -13.00
C PRO A 216 2.05 24.84 -12.13
N ILE A 217 0.77 24.53 -11.91
CA ILE A 217 -0.01 25.04 -10.79
C ILE A 217 0.07 24.01 -9.66
N TRP A 218 0.18 24.50 -8.43
CA TRP A 218 0.47 23.64 -7.27
C TRP A 218 -0.80 23.33 -6.50
N ALA A 219 -1.33 22.11 -6.68
CA ALA A 219 -2.48 21.61 -5.95
C ALA A 219 -2.09 21.26 -4.50
N HIS A 220 -3.02 21.44 -3.59
CA HIS A 220 -2.81 21.07 -2.19
C HIS A 220 -2.70 19.55 -2.06
N ASP A 221 -3.59 18.81 -2.71
CA ASP A 221 -3.67 17.35 -2.72
C ASP A 221 -4.18 16.82 -4.07
N SER A 222 -4.36 15.50 -4.17
CA SER A 222 -4.90 14.85 -5.37
C SER A 222 -6.32 15.28 -5.69
N LYS A 223 -7.15 15.59 -4.70
CA LYS A 223 -8.56 15.96 -4.90
C LYS A 223 -8.68 17.32 -5.57
N ASP A 224 -7.88 18.29 -5.09
CA ASP A 224 -7.76 19.59 -5.75
C ASP A 224 -7.31 19.45 -7.20
N ALA A 225 -6.26 18.64 -7.44
CA ALA A 225 -5.71 18.40 -8.75
C ALA A 225 -6.73 17.79 -9.71
N LEU A 226 -7.50 16.81 -9.26
CA LEU A 226 -8.57 16.15 -10.00
C LEU A 226 -9.73 17.11 -10.31
N GLU A 227 -10.13 17.94 -9.34
CA GLU A 227 -11.16 18.96 -9.54
C GLU A 227 -10.72 20.00 -10.59
N TRP A 228 -9.44 20.40 -10.58
CA TRP A 228 -8.90 21.33 -11.58
C TRP A 228 -8.88 20.75 -13.00
N VAL A 229 -8.66 19.43 -13.11
CA VAL A 229 -8.79 18.76 -14.44
C VAL A 229 -10.25 18.72 -14.88
N LYS A 230 -11.18 18.41 -13.99
CA LYS A 230 -12.61 18.33 -14.25
C LYS A 230 -13.20 19.68 -14.72
N ASN A 231 -12.84 20.76 -14.01
CA ASN A 231 -13.36 22.11 -14.30
C ASN A 231 -12.54 22.86 -15.39
N GLY A 232 -11.46 22.28 -15.91
CA GLY A 232 -10.65 22.82 -16.99
C GLY A 232 -9.59 23.85 -16.56
N GLN A 233 -9.33 24.02 -15.26
CA GLN A 233 -8.21 24.83 -14.77
C GLN A 233 -6.87 24.21 -15.10
N ALA A 234 -6.79 22.88 -15.14
CA ALA A 234 -5.67 22.11 -15.65
C ALA A 234 -6.13 21.15 -16.75
N VAL A 235 -5.26 20.86 -17.72
CA VAL A 235 -5.55 19.86 -18.76
C VAL A 235 -4.99 18.48 -18.38
N MET A 236 -4.00 18.45 -17.51
CA MET A 236 -3.41 17.25 -16.95
C MET A 236 -2.98 17.53 -15.49
N ALA A 237 -2.94 16.49 -14.67
CA ALA A 237 -2.49 16.59 -13.29
C ALA A 237 -1.79 15.31 -12.84
N THR A 238 -1.12 15.38 -11.68
CA THR A 238 -0.73 14.19 -10.93
C THR A 238 -1.73 13.93 -9.82
N ALA A 239 -2.06 12.67 -9.58
CA ALA A 239 -2.97 12.26 -8.53
C ALA A 239 -2.62 10.85 -8.01
N LEU A 240 -3.04 10.52 -6.79
CA LEU A 240 -3.01 9.15 -6.32
C LEU A 240 -4.08 8.33 -7.06
N ASN A 241 -3.72 7.15 -7.52
CA ASN A 241 -4.62 6.30 -8.31
C ASN A 241 -5.88 5.89 -7.55
N GLY A 242 -5.82 5.76 -6.23
CA GLY A 242 -6.98 5.52 -5.38
C GLY A 242 -7.99 6.67 -5.39
N ASP A 243 -7.52 7.93 -5.42
CA ASP A 243 -8.40 9.10 -5.54
C ASP A 243 -9.06 9.17 -6.92
N VAL A 244 -8.35 8.75 -7.98
CA VAL A 244 -8.93 8.64 -9.33
C VAL A 244 -10.05 7.60 -9.36
N GLN A 245 -9.83 6.44 -8.78
CA GLN A 245 -10.83 5.36 -8.70
C GLN A 245 -12.06 5.79 -7.87
N ALA A 246 -11.86 6.62 -6.85
CA ALA A 246 -12.95 7.10 -6.00
C ALA A 246 -13.92 8.06 -6.71
N LEU A 247 -13.57 8.58 -7.89
CA LEU A 247 -14.46 9.43 -8.69
C LEU A 247 -15.59 8.61 -9.28
N LYS A 248 -16.84 9.02 -8.99
CA LYS A 248 -18.05 8.30 -9.43
C LYS A 248 -18.53 8.68 -10.82
N ALA A 249 -18.18 9.88 -11.28
CA ALA A 249 -18.66 10.42 -12.56
C ALA A 249 -17.51 11.07 -13.33
N ASP A 250 -17.50 10.86 -14.64
CA ASP A 250 -16.55 11.47 -15.59
C ASP A 250 -15.08 11.38 -15.14
N PRO A 251 -14.56 10.18 -14.86
CA PRO A 251 -13.17 10.04 -14.43
C PRO A 251 -12.23 10.55 -15.53
N PRO A 252 -11.12 11.21 -15.16
CA PRO A 252 -10.10 11.57 -16.12
C PRO A 252 -9.47 10.33 -16.74
N GLY A 253 -8.87 10.47 -17.91
CA GLY A 253 -7.99 9.42 -18.44
C GLY A 253 -6.74 9.32 -17.59
N VAL A 254 -6.16 8.11 -17.50
CA VAL A 254 -4.94 7.83 -16.72
C VAL A 254 -3.79 7.48 -17.68
N ILE A 255 -2.63 8.05 -17.42
CA ILE A 255 -1.36 7.68 -18.06
C ILE A 255 -0.58 6.84 -17.04
N TRP A 256 -0.45 5.56 -17.33
CA TRP A 256 0.28 4.60 -16.48
C TRP A 256 1.78 4.54 -16.79
N ASP A 257 2.20 5.11 -17.92
CA ASP A 257 3.61 5.17 -18.30
C ASP A 257 4.44 5.87 -17.23
N ARG A 258 5.44 5.17 -16.70
CA ARG A 258 6.29 5.70 -15.62
C ARG A 258 5.52 6.14 -14.38
N GLN A 259 4.41 5.48 -14.05
CA GLN A 259 3.79 5.66 -12.74
C GLN A 259 4.81 5.46 -11.63
N LEU A 260 4.73 6.26 -10.57
CA LEU A 260 5.64 6.16 -9.43
C LEU A 260 4.91 5.48 -8.29
N TYR A 261 5.39 4.32 -7.86
CA TYR A 261 4.65 3.53 -6.88
C TYR A 261 5.39 3.37 -5.55
N GLU A 262 4.59 3.21 -4.51
CA GLU A 262 4.98 2.84 -3.16
C GLU A 262 4.13 1.65 -2.67
N LEU A 263 4.53 1.11 -1.53
CA LEU A 263 3.94 -0.08 -0.92
C LEU A 263 3.38 0.24 0.46
N ASP A 264 2.19 -0.29 0.73
CA ASP A 264 1.74 -0.56 2.09
C ASP A 264 2.17 -1.98 2.50
N VAL A 265 2.64 -2.13 3.72
CA VAL A 265 3.25 -3.37 4.20
C VAL A 265 2.79 -3.70 5.63
N PHE A 266 2.57 -4.97 5.91
CA PHE A 266 2.32 -5.43 7.27
C PHE A 266 3.61 -5.74 8.00
N ALA A 267 3.69 -5.32 9.26
CA ALA A 267 4.79 -5.61 10.17
C ALA A 267 4.28 -5.87 11.60
N ILE A 268 5.15 -6.40 12.45
CA ILE A 268 4.84 -6.78 13.84
C ILE A 268 5.74 -5.96 14.76
N PRO A 269 5.20 -5.29 15.80
CA PRO A 269 6.01 -4.61 16.81
C PRO A 269 6.95 -5.57 17.53
N ALA A 270 8.20 -5.14 17.76
CA ALA A 270 9.22 -5.96 18.41
C ALA A 270 8.85 -6.31 19.86
N GLY A 271 8.98 -7.59 20.21
CA GLY A 271 8.62 -8.09 21.54
C GLY A 271 7.13 -8.40 21.72
N ASN A 272 6.32 -8.35 20.66
CA ASN A 272 4.90 -8.67 20.76
C ASN A 272 4.68 -10.11 21.23
N PRO A 273 3.92 -10.32 22.33
CA PRO A 273 3.69 -11.65 22.90
C PRO A 273 2.85 -12.56 21.98
N ASP A 274 2.03 -11.99 21.13
CA ASP A 274 1.16 -12.69 20.18
C ASP A 274 1.77 -12.84 18.77
N LYS A 275 3.10 -12.75 18.68
CA LYS A 275 3.87 -12.81 17.42
C LYS A 275 3.42 -13.93 16.49
N GLN A 276 3.17 -15.14 16.98
CA GLN A 276 2.78 -16.26 16.10
C GLN A 276 1.43 -16.00 15.42
N ARG A 277 0.44 -15.48 16.17
CA ARG A 277 -0.87 -15.15 15.61
C ARG A 277 -0.78 -13.99 14.60
N ALA A 278 0.11 -13.04 14.87
CA ALA A 278 0.40 -11.94 13.94
C ALA A 278 1.05 -12.46 12.64
N LEU A 279 1.98 -13.41 12.72
CA LEU A 279 2.59 -14.09 11.56
C LEU A 279 1.53 -14.87 10.75
N ASP A 280 0.63 -15.59 11.43
CA ASP A 280 -0.44 -16.34 10.78
C ASP A 280 -1.39 -15.38 10.03
N PHE A 281 -1.70 -14.22 10.63
CA PHE A 281 -2.49 -13.19 9.96
C PHE A 281 -1.77 -12.61 8.74
N ILE A 282 -0.50 -12.26 8.85
CA ILE A 282 0.28 -11.72 7.73
C ILE A 282 0.35 -12.73 6.58
N ALA A 283 0.64 -14.00 6.87
CA ALA A 283 0.67 -15.05 5.86
C ALA A 283 -0.69 -15.20 5.14
N TYR A 284 -1.80 -15.13 5.89
CA TYR A 284 -3.15 -15.16 5.34
C TYR A 284 -3.45 -13.88 4.54
N ALA A 285 -3.33 -12.72 5.17
CA ALA A 285 -3.75 -11.43 4.63
C ALA A 285 -2.99 -11.04 3.35
N THR A 286 -1.74 -11.49 3.23
CA THR A 286 -0.91 -11.29 2.04
C THR A 286 -0.98 -12.46 1.04
N GLY A 287 -1.91 -13.39 1.22
CA GLY A 287 -2.26 -14.39 0.22
C GLY A 287 -2.95 -13.78 -1.00
N SER A 288 -2.93 -14.49 -2.14
CA SER A 288 -3.48 -13.96 -3.40
C SER A 288 -4.96 -13.61 -3.30
N THR A 289 -5.77 -14.47 -2.67
CA THR A 289 -7.22 -14.25 -2.53
C THR A 289 -7.57 -13.07 -1.62
N PRO A 290 -7.01 -12.93 -0.39
CA PRO A 290 -7.28 -11.77 0.46
C PRO A 290 -6.81 -10.45 -0.14
N LEU A 291 -5.65 -10.42 -0.82
CA LEU A 291 -5.17 -9.23 -1.50
C LEU A 291 -6.08 -8.82 -2.67
N ALA A 292 -6.51 -9.79 -3.48
CA ALA A 292 -7.46 -9.51 -4.55
C ALA A 292 -8.79 -8.99 -4.00
N ALA A 293 -9.31 -9.61 -2.94
CA ALA A 293 -10.54 -9.17 -2.29
C ALA A 293 -10.43 -7.75 -1.71
N ALA A 294 -9.26 -7.34 -1.20
CA ALA A 294 -9.02 -5.95 -0.78
C ALA A 294 -9.03 -4.98 -1.98
N ALA A 295 -8.42 -5.38 -3.10
CA ALA A 295 -8.41 -4.60 -4.33
C ALA A 295 -9.78 -4.48 -5.01
N ASP A 296 -10.74 -5.33 -4.69
CA ASP A 296 -12.13 -5.19 -5.12
C ASP A 296 -12.80 -3.91 -4.53
N TRP A 297 -12.31 -3.41 -3.41
CA TRP A 297 -12.90 -2.25 -2.71
C TRP A 297 -12.23 -0.91 -3.04
N VAL A 298 -10.92 -0.94 -3.30
CA VAL A 298 -10.10 0.28 -3.51
C VAL A 298 -9.19 0.10 -4.73
N GLY A 299 -8.86 1.19 -5.38
CA GLY A 299 -8.01 1.19 -6.58
C GLY A 299 -6.54 0.83 -6.32
N PHE A 300 -6.18 0.34 -5.13
CA PHE A 300 -4.81 -0.09 -4.85
C PHE A 300 -4.55 -1.47 -5.46
N GLY A 301 -3.34 -1.68 -5.93
CA GLY A 301 -2.95 -2.95 -6.54
C GLY A 301 -2.47 -3.96 -5.50
N PRO A 302 -2.83 -5.25 -5.64
CA PRO A 302 -2.22 -6.29 -4.83
C PRO A 302 -0.69 -6.28 -4.93
N ALA A 303 0.01 -6.47 -3.81
CA ALA A 303 1.47 -6.62 -3.83
C ALA A 303 1.93 -7.97 -4.42
N ARG A 304 0.99 -8.88 -4.75
CA ARG A 304 1.24 -10.14 -5.48
C ARG A 304 0.71 -10.10 -6.90
N ARG A 305 1.52 -10.57 -7.85
CA ARG A 305 1.14 -10.67 -9.27
C ARG A 305 0.00 -11.65 -9.50
N SER A 306 0.04 -12.81 -8.85
CA SER A 306 -1.01 -13.84 -8.95
C SER A 306 -2.38 -13.38 -8.43
N ALA A 307 -2.42 -12.40 -7.55
CA ALA A 307 -3.66 -11.84 -7.02
C ALA A 307 -4.41 -10.98 -8.05
N VAL A 308 -3.69 -10.29 -8.94
CA VAL A 308 -4.30 -9.36 -9.92
C VAL A 308 -5.34 -10.04 -10.80
N ALA A 309 -5.09 -11.30 -11.18
CA ALA A 309 -6.03 -12.08 -12.00
C ALA A 309 -7.33 -12.45 -11.26
N LEU A 310 -7.33 -12.39 -9.93
CA LEU A 310 -8.48 -12.72 -9.08
C LEU A 310 -9.35 -11.51 -8.74
N VAL A 311 -8.89 -10.28 -9.04
CA VAL A 311 -9.61 -9.04 -8.74
C VAL A 311 -10.90 -8.98 -9.57
N LYS A 312 -11.97 -8.62 -8.90
CA LYS A 312 -13.34 -8.54 -9.44
C LYS A 312 -13.82 -7.09 -9.54
N ASN A 313 -15.11 -6.94 -9.67
CA ASN A 313 -15.77 -5.65 -9.59
C ASN A 313 -15.93 -5.21 -8.13
N ASN A 314 -15.95 -3.89 -7.92
CA ASN A 314 -16.24 -3.31 -6.60
C ASN A 314 -17.63 -3.78 -6.13
N PRO A 315 -17.75 -4.36 -4.92
CA PRO A 315 -18.99 -4.98 -4.46
C PRO A 315 -20.11 -3.97 -4.17
N GLU A 316 -19.79 -2.70 -3.94
CA GLU A 316 -20.80 -1.66 -3.68
C GLU A 316 -21.25 -0.97 -4.96
N THR A 317 -20.34 -0.75 -5.91
CA THR A 317 -20.62 0.09 -7.08
C THR A 317 -20.74 -0.70 -8.38
N GLY A 318 -20.28 -1.96 -8.40
CA GLY A 318 -20.19 -2.78 -9.62
C GLY A 318 -19.08 -2.35 -10.58
N LEU A 319 -18.27 -1.36 -10.22
CA LEU A 319 -17.18 -0.85 -11.06
C LEU A 319 -16.10 -1.92 -11.27
N ALA A 320 -15.70 -2.15 -12.50
CA ALA A 320 -14.56 -3.04 -12.79
C ALA A 320 -13.27 -2.42 -12.24
N MET A 321 -12.59 -3.13 -11.31
CA MET A 321 -11.45 -2.57 -10.58
C MET A 321 -10.13 -2.66 -11.35
N ARG A 322 -9.96 -3.67 -12.20
CA ARG A 322 -8.71 -3.93 -12.91
C ARG A 322 -8.10 -2.71 -13.62
N PRO A 323 -8.85 -1.83 -14.32
CA PRO A 323 -8.27 -0.65 -14.98
C PRO A 323 -7.62 0.36 -14.05
N PHE A 324 -7.97 0.32 -12.74
CA PHE A 324 -7.46 1.25 -11.72
C PHE A 324 -6.29 0.67 -10.92
N LEU A 325 -5.91 -0.59 -11.17
CA LEU A 325 -4.84 -1.24 -10.40
C LEU A 325 -3.46 -0.86 -10.93
N PRO A 326 -2.59 -0.26 -10.11
CA PRO A 326 -1.23 0.05 -10.53
C PRO A 326 -0.42 -1.21 -10.88
N THR A 327 -0.73 -2.35 -10.23
CA THR A 327 -0.03 -3.63 -10.45
C THR A 327 -0.64 -4.52 -11.54
N ALA A 328 -1.68 -4.06 -12.24
CA ALA A 328 -2.15 -4.75 -13.44
C ALA A 328 -1.00 -4.83 -14.47
N PRO A 329 -0.73 -6.00 -15.10
CA PRO A 329 0.41 -6.17 -15.98
C PRO A 329 0.52 -5.11 -17.07
N GLU A 330 -0.60 -4.66 -17.62
CA GLU A 330 -0.68 -3.60 -18.61
C GLU A 330 -0.27 -2.22 -18.08
N ASN A 331 -0.50 -1.96 -16.79
CA ASN A 331 -0.18 -0.70 -16.10
C ASN A 331 1.22 -0.70 -15.51
N PHE A 332 1.78 -1.87 -15.15
CA PHE A 332 3.02 -2.01 -14.36
C PHE A 332 4.29 -2.17 -15.20
N GLN A 333 4.21 -2.19 -16.54
CA GLN A 333 5.32 -2.56 -17.43
C GLN A 333 6.60 -1.77 -17.19
N ASN A 334 6.50 -0.47 -16.95
CA ASN A 334 7.63 0.43 -16.73
C ASN A 334 7.44 1.32 -15.49
N ALA A 335 6.66 0.83 -14.53
CA ALA A 335 6.44 1.50 -13.25
C ALA A 335 7.78 1.78 -12.55
N PHE A 336 7.87 2.92 -11.90
CA PHE A 336 9.06 3.37 -11.19
C PHE A 336 8.85 3.22 -9.68
N ALA A 337 9.70 2.44 -9.03
CA ALA A 337 9.68 2.30 -7.58
C ALA A 337 10.34 3.51 -6.92
N ILE A 338 9.66 4.11 -5.95
CA ILE A 338 10.28 5.13 -5.09
C ILE A 338 11.36 4.47 -4.22
N ASP A 339 12.53 5.09 -4.09
CA ASP A 339 13.58 4.63 -3.19
C ASP A 339 13.42 5.27 -1.81
N ASP A 340 12.77 4.52 -0.91
CA ASP A 340 12.49 4.99 0.45
C ASP A 340 13.78 5.17 1.27
N GLY A 341 14.80 4.37 1.01
CA GLY A 341 16.10 4.51 1.66
C GLY A 341 16.76 5.85 1.31
N TRP A 342 16.70 6.21 0.03
CA TRP A 342 17.19 7.52 -0.43
C TRP A 342 16.40 8.67 0.21
N TRP A 343 15.06 8.58 0.22
CA TRP A 343 14.22 9.63 0.82
C TRP A 343 14.42 9.77 2.33
N LEU A 344 14.63 8.66 3.04
CA LEU A 344 14.99 8.69 4.47
C LEU A 344 16.32 9.39 4.74
N ALA A 345 17.29 9.24 3.84
CA ALA A 345 18.61 9.86 3.99
C ALA A 345 18.65 11.33 3.55
N HIS A 346 17.85 11.74 2.57
CA HIS A 346 17.97 13.03 1.90
C HIS A 346 16.72 13.93 1.98
N GLY A 347 15.55 13.35 2.31
CA GLY A 347 14.27 14.07 2.24
C GLY A 347 14.22 15.33 3.09
N ASP A 348 14.71 15.27 4.33
CA ASP A 348 14.67 16.39 5.26
C ASP A 348 15.47 17.62 4.72
N GLN A 349 16.57 17.38 4.02
CA GLN A 349 17.39 18.44 3.43
C GLN A 349 16.67 19.19 2.29
N LEU A 350 15.68 18.53 1.66
CA LEU A 350 14.93 19.10 0.54
C LEU A 350 13.70 19.90 0.97
N VAL A 351 13.25 19.78 2.23
CA VAL A 351 12.01 20.40 2.71
C VAL A 351 12.01 21.92 2.53
N SER A 352 13.08 22.60 2.94
CA SER A 352 13.17 24.07 2.84
C SER A 352 13.24 24.53 1.39
N ARG A 353 14.08 23.87 0.58
CA ARG A 353 14.21 24.16 -0.85
C ARG A 353 12.90 23.94 -1.60
N TRP A 354 12.18 22.87 -1.28
CA TRP A 354 10.87 22.57 -1.88
C TRP A 354 9.83 23.63 -1.53
N ARG A 355 9.72 24.00 -0.24
CA ARG A 355 8.77 25.04 0.21
C ARG A 355 9.00 26.37 -0.50
N GLU A 356 10.27 26.80 -0.62
CA GLU A 356 10.60 28.00 -1.36
C GLU A 356 10.24 27.87 -2.84
N PHE A 357 10.51 26.73 -3.46
CA PHE A 357 10.23 26.49 -4.88
C PHE A 357 8.74 26.60 -5.21
N VAL A 358 7.87 25.97 -4.42
CA VAL A 358 6.42 25.98 -4.68
C VAL A 358 5.71 27.26 -4.25
N SER A 359 6.39 28.17 -3.57
CA SER A 359 5.85 29.46 -3.17
C SER A 359 6.05 30.58 -4.22
N ARG A 360 6.87 30.31 -5.24
CA ARG A 360 7.12 31.21 -6.39
C ARG A 360 6.02 31.06 -7.44
#